data_fed8f00e1caa21372a3d05bbe2ca04b8
#
_entry.id   fed8f00e1caa21372a3d05bbe2ca04b8
#
_cell.length_a   1.000
_cell.length_b   1.000
_cell.length_c   1.000
_cell.angle_alpha   90.00
_cell.angle_beta   90.00
_cell.angle_gamma   90.00
#
_symmetry.space_group_name_H-M   'P 1'
#
loop_
_entity.id
_entity.type
_entity.pdbx_description
1 polymer ?
#
loop_
_entity_poly.entity_id
_entity_poly.type
_entity_poly.pdbx_seq_one_letter_code
_entity_poly.pdbx_strand_id
1 'polypeptide(L)'
;MAFSVEYFHARVLAEIESWPVNVLADYARIVELLVEHGPNLKLPYSRAFGDGLFELRPRGRSGIGRALYCFLVGKRVVVLHAFIKKSQQTPDHEIKLARKRLKEVKNG
;
A
#
# COMPACT_ATOMS: atom_id res chain seq x y z
N MET A 1 -5.80 -10.77 -16.58
CA MET A 1 -6.87 -10.59 -15.59
C MET A 1 -6.44 -9.63 -14.50
N ALA A 2 -7.31 -8.70 -14.16
CA ALA A 2 -6.99 -7.65 -13.22
C ALA A 2 -7.09 -8.10 -11.76
N PHE A 3 -6.26 -7.52 -10.91
CA PHE A 3 -6.36 -7.69 -9.47
C PHE A 3 -7.41 -6.73 -8.92
N SER A 4 -8.06 -7.11 -7.82
CA SER A 4 -8.96 -6.20 -7.10
C SER A 4 -8.24 -5.61 -5.90
N VAL A 5 -8.61 -4.40 -5.49
CA VAL A 5 -8.00 -3.72 -4.35
C VAL A 5 -9.03 -3.54 -3.25
N GLU A 6 -8.68 -4.00 -2.06
CA GLU A 6 -9.50 -3.90 -0.86
C GLU A 6 -8.70 -3.18 0.22
N TYR A 7 -9.39 -2.68 1.22
CA TYR A 7 -8.76 -1.99 2.34
C TYR A 7 -9.08 -2.73 3.63
N PHE A 8 -8.07 -2.90 4.47
CA PHE A 8 -8.20 -3.61 5.74
C PHE A 8 -9.33 -3.04 6.60
N HIS A 9 -9.43 -1.71 6.60
CA HIS A 9 -10.46 -0.99 7.35
C HIS A 9 -10.77 0.32 6.61
N ALA A 10 -11.99 0.82 6.77
CA ALA A 10 -12.38 2.08 6.13
C ALA A 10 -11.43 3.23 6.48
N ARG A 11 -10.81 3.22 7.66
CA ARG A 11 -9.86 4.25 8.06
C ARG A 11 -8.60 4.27 7.21
N VAL A 12 -8.20 3.13 6.63
CA VAL A 12 -7.03 3.08 5.75
C VAL A 12 -7.31 3.89 4.49
N LEU A 13 -8.46 3.67 3.89
CA LEU A 13 -8.85 4.43 2.70
C LEU A 13 -9.03 5.91 3.04
N ALA A 14 -9.64 6.21 4.18
CA ALA A 14 -9.84 7.60 4.62
C ALA A 14 -8.51 8.33 4.81
N GLU A 15 -7.50 7.64 5.35
CA GLU A 15 -6.16 8.21 5.49
C GLU A 15 -5.60 8.58 4.11
N ILE A 16 -5.70 7.67 3.14
CA ILE A 16 -5.20 7.90 1.79
C ILE A 16 -5.94 9.07 1.15
N GLU A 17 -7.24 9.11 1.30
CA GLU A 17 -8.07 10.17 0.72
C GLU A 17 -7.79 11.54 1.34
N SER A 18 -7.18 11.58 2.52
CA SER A 18 -6.80 12.82 3.18
C SER A 18 -5.43 13.36 2.73
N TRP A 19 -4.69 12.61 1.92
CA TRP A 19 -3.37 13.02 1.44
C TRP A 19 -3.46 14.24 0.54
N PRO A 20 -2.35 15.01 0.42
CA PRO A 20 -2.31 16.11 -0.55
C PRO A 20 -2.70 15.63 -1.95
N VAL A 21 -3.40 16.49 -2.70
CA VAL A 21 -3.97 16.13 -4.00
C VAL A 21 -2.94 15.49 -4.93
N ASN A 22 -1.70 16.04 -4.98
CA ASN A 22 -0.68 15.50 -5.88
C ASN A 22 -0.17 14.12 -5.44
N VAL A 23 -0.13 13.84 -4.14
CA VAL A 23 0.25 12.52 -3.64
C VAL A 23 -0.87 11.50 -3.90
N LEU A 24 -2.12 11.91 -3.66
CA LEU A 24 -3.28 11.08 -3.92
C LEU A 24 -3.39 10.72 -5.40
N ALA A 25 -3.15 11.69 -6.28
CA ALA A 25 -3.17 11.44 -7.73
C ALA A 25 -2.12 10.40 -8.13
N ASP A 26 -0.91 10.48 -7.55
CA ASP A 26 0.13 9.51 -7.83
C ASP A 26 -0.24 8.12 -7.28
N TYR A 27 -0.88 8.07 -6.11
CA TYR A 27 -1.39 6.81 -5.57
C TYR A 27 -2.38 6.17 -6.53
N ALA A 28 -3.34 6.94 -7.03
CA ALA A 28 -4.35 6.43 -7.96
C ALA A 28 -3.70 5.85 -9.22
N ARG A 29 -2.67 6.54 -9.75
CA ARG A 29 -1.93 6.07 -10.92
C ARG A 29 -1.20 4.76 -10.64
N ILE A 30 -0.54 4.67 -9.48
CA ILE A 30 0.21 3.47 -9.11
C ILE A 30 -0.74 2.29 -8.85
N VAL A 31 -1.92 2.54 -8.26
CA VAL A 31 -2.92 1.50 -8.05
C VAL A 31 -3.38 0.90 -9.38
N GLU A 32 -3.55 1.72 -10.42
CA GLU A 32 -3.88 1.20 -11.74
C GLU A 32 -2.81 0.26 -12.26
N LEU A 33 -1.53 0.60 -12.05
CA LEU A 33 -0.42 -0.28 -12.42
C LEU A 33 -0.42 -1.57 -11.59
N LEU A 34 -0.72 -1.46 -10.31
CA LEU A 34 -0.78 -2.62 -9.42
C LEU A 34 -1.91 -3.58 -9.85
N VAL A 35 -3.06 -3.04 -10.20
CA VAL A 35 -4.20 -3.85 -10.67
C VAL A 35 -3.84 -4.62 -11.94
N GLU A 36 -3.05 -4.00 -12.82
CA GLU A 36 -2.64 -4.63 -14.08
C GLU A 36 -1.51 -5.63 -13.90
N HIS A 37 -0.48 -5.27 -13.13
CA HIS A 37 0.76 -6.04 -13.05
C HIS A 37 0.88 -6.93 -11.81
N GLY A 38 0.09 -6.67 -10.78
CA GLY A 38 0.12 -7.48 -9.55
C GLY A 38 1.51 -7.62 -8.96
N PRO A 39 1.94 -8.86 -8.64
CA PRO A 39 3.26 -9.09 -8.03
C PRO A 39 4.44 -8.70 -8.91
N ASN A 40 4.21 -8.46 -10.19
CA ASN A 40 5.27 -8.03 -11.11
C ASN A 40 5.58 -6.55 -11.03
N LEU A 41 4.76 -5.78 -10.31
CA LEU A 41 5.02 -4.36 -10.10
C LEU A 41 6.25 -4.21 -9.20
N LYS A 42 7.24 -3.43 -9.64
CA LYS A 42 8.53 -3.27 -8.98
C LYS A 42 8.82 -1.79 -8.72
N LEU A 43 10.00 -1.52 -8.19
CA LEU A 43 10.48 -0.15 -8.04
C LEU A 43 10.43 0.56 -9.40
N PRO A 44 10.17 1.84 -9.41
CA PRO A 44 10.03 2.74 -8.26
C PRO A 44 8.66 2.76 -7.61
N TYR A 45 7.70 1.97 -8.09
CA TYR A 45 6.31 2.02 -7.66
C TYR A 45 6.02 1.18 -6.44
N SER A 46 6.67 0.02 -6.33
CA SER A 46 6.45 -0.93 -5.25
C SER A 46 7.76 -1.52 -4.77
N ARG A 47 7.83 -1.80 -3.48
CA ARG A 47 8.99 -2.41 -2.84
C ARG A 47 8.53 -3.55 -1.95
N ALA A 48 9.25 -4.68 -1.99
CA ALA A 48 8.96 -5.83 -1.13
C ALA A 48 9.72 -5.69 0.19
N PHE A 49 9.04 -5.96 1.31
CA PHE A 49 9.66 -6.04 2.63
C PHE A 49 9.94 -7.49 3.06
N GLY A 50 9.55 -8.45 2.24
CA GLY A 50 9.68 -9.87 2.61
C GLY A 50 8.43 -10.40 3.32
N ASP A 51 8.32 -11.72 3.37
CA ASP A 51 7.23 -12.43 4.06
C ASP A 51 5.83 -11.97 3.62
N GLY A 52 5.69 -11.59 2.34
CA GLY A 52 4.40 -11.24 1.77
C GLY A 52 3.94 -9.82 2.00
N LEU A 53 4.78 -8.97 2.57
CA LEU A 53 4.45 -7.56 2.77
C LEU A 53 5.12 -6.70 1.70
N PHE A 54 4.36 -5.78 1.13
CA PHE A 54 4.81 -4.87 0.07
C PHE A 54 4.42 -3.43 0.40
N GLU A 55 5.06 -2.49 -0.26
CA GLU A 55 4.83 -1.07 -0.04
C GLU A 55 4.65 -0.34 -1.37
N LEU A 56 3.51 0.31 -1.57
CA LEU A 56 3.35 1.28 -2.66
C LEU A 56 4.01 2.59 -2.26
N ARG A 57 4.61 3.26 -3.23
CA ARG A 57 5.49 4.40 -3.00
C ARG A 57 5.04 5.67 -3.73
N PRO A 58 3.78 6.11 -3.57
CA PRO A 58 3.33 7.34 -4.21
C PRO A 58 4.04 8.56 -3.62
N ARG A 59 4.25 9.56 -4.46
CA ARG A 59 4.86 10.81 -4.02
C ARG A 59 4.41 11.96 -4.89
N GLY A 60 4.52 13.14 -4.35
CA GLY A 60 4.25 14.36 -5.08
C GLY A 60 5.02 15.51 -4.45
N ARG A 61 4.82 16.70 -5.00
CA ARG A 61 5.48 17.90 -4.50
C ARG A 61 5.23 18.14 -3.01
N SER A 62 4.03 17.79 -2.54
CA SER A 62 3.59 18.10 -1.18
C SER A 62 3.87 16.99 -0.17
N GLY A 63 4.46 15.87 -0.57
CA GLY A 63 4.75 14.82 0.39
C GLY A 63 5.02 13.48 -0.25
N ILE A 64 5.23 12.50 0.63
CA ILE A 64 5.54 11.12 0.25
C ILE A 64 4.53 10.23 0.99
N GLY A 65 3.76 9.45 0.23
CA GLY A 65 2.83 8.49 0.80
C GLY A 65 3.41 7.09 0.81
N ARG A 66 2.91 6.26 1.73
CA ARG A 66 3.23 4.84 1.77
C ARG A 66 1.96 4.07 2.06
N ALA A 67 1.72 3.01 1.27
CA ALA A 67 0.59 2.12 1.47
C ALA A 67 1.12 0.70 1.52
N LEU A 68 1.03 0.08 2.69
CA LEU A 68 1.55 -1.28 2.92
C LEU A 68 0.45 -2.28 2.59
N TYR A 69 0.76 -3.28 1.77
CA TYR A 69 -0.25 -4.18 1.23
C TYR A 69 0.26 -5.61 1.09
N CYS A 70 -0.67 -6.52 0.87
CA CYS A 70 -0.38 -7.93 0.61
C CYS A 70 -1.27 -8.45 -0.51
N PHE A 71 -0.94 -9.64 -1.00
CA PHE A 71 -1.77 -10.36 -1.96
C PHE A 71 -2.46 -11.51 -1.27
N LEU A 72 -3.73 -11.73 -1.61
CA LEU A 72 -4.48 -12.90 -1.17
C LEU A 72 -4.92 -13.72 -2.38
N VAL A 73 -5.31 -14.96 -2.13
CA VAL A 73 -5.81 -15.87 -3.16
C VAL A 73 -7.00 -15.23 -3.88
N GLY A 74 -7.09 -15.46 -5.20
CA GLY A 74 -8.16 -14.89 -6.02
C GLY A 74 -7.83 -13.53 -6.59
N LYS A 75 -6.55 -13.22 -6.75
CA LYS A 75 -6.07 -11.95 -7.30
C LYS A 75 -6.59 -10.75 -6.51
N ARG A 76 -6.49 -10.85 -5.19
CA ARG A 76 -6.92 -9.80 -4.29
C ARG A 76 -5.72 -9.10 -3.68
N VAL A 77 -5.76 -7.77 -3.64
CA VAL A 77 -4.77 -6.95 -2.95
C VAL A 77 -5.48 -6.34 -1.76
N VAL A 78 -4.90 -6.46 -0.57
CA VAL A 78 -5.43 -5.80 0.62
C VAL A 78 -4.44 -4.75 1.09
N VAL A 79 -4.86 -3.49 1.11
CA VAL A 79 -4.07 -2.39 1.66
C VAL A 79 -4.27 -2.41 3.18
N LEU A 80 -3.20 -2.73 3.89
CA LEU A 80 -3.24 -3.00 5.33
C LEU A 80 -3.09 -1.74 6.18
N HIS A 81 -2.33 -0.78 5.69
CA HIS A 81 -1.98 0.43 6.44
C HIS A 81 -1.43 1.48 5.49
N ALA A 82 -1.65 2.75 5.80
CA ALA A 82 -1.18 3.85 4.97
C ALA A 82 -0.84 5.04 5.84
N PHE A 83 0.15 5.83 5.39
CA PHE A 83 0.59 7.00 6.15
C PHE A 83 1.39 7.94 5.23
N ILE A 84 1.53 9.19 5.66
CA ILE A 84 2.44 10.16 5.04
C ILE A 84 3.80 10.01 5.72
N LYS A 85 4.82 9.82 4.91
CA LYS A 85 6.19 9.59 5.37
C LYS A 85 6.87 10.92 5.66
N LYS A 86 7.47 11.02 6.84
CA LYS A 86 8.16 12.23 7.29
C LYS A 86 9.65 12.06 7.44
N SER A 87 10.18 10.86 7.20
CA SER A 87 11.59 10.54 7.33
C SER A 87 12.07 9.74 6.13
N GLN A 88 13.38 9.53 6.03
CA GLN A 88 13.96 8.78 4.91
C GLN A 88 13.52 7.32 4.89
N GLN A 89 13.39 6.72 6.07
CA GLN A 89 13.02 5.31 6.18
C GLN A 89 11.57 5.16 6.63
N THR A 90 10.96 4.04 6.27
CA THR A 90 9.64 3.68 6.79
C THR A 90 9.81 3.30 8.26
N PRO A 91 9.12 3.99 9.19
CA PRO A 91 9.28 3.69 10.62
C PRO A 91 8.86 2.27 10.97
N ASP A 92 9.61 1.65 11.89
CA ASP A 92 9.36 0.26 12.31
C ASP A 92 7.94 0.04 12.82
N HIS A 93 7.37 0.99 13.55
CA HIS A 93 6.03 0.81 14.10
C HIS A 93 4.96 0.72 13.02
N GLU A 94 5.17 1.38 11.88
CA GLU A 94 4.25 1.28 10.74
C GLU A 94 4.32 -0.10 10.11
N ILE A 95 5.54 -0.62 9.97
CA ILE A 95 5.75 -1.98 9.42
C ILE A 95 5.15 -3.02 10.36
N LYS A 96 5.37 -2.88 11.67
CA LYS A 96 4.85 -3.82 12.66
C LYS A 96 3.33 -3.88 12.65
N LEU A 97 2.67 -2.74 12.55
CA LEU A 97 1.22 -2.69 12.45
C LEU A 97 0.73 -3.39 11.19
N ALA A 98 1.38 -3.14 10.06
CA ALA A 98 1.02 -3.79 8.81
C ALA A 98 1.20 -5.30 8.90
N ARG A 99 2.28 -5.78 9.51
CA ARG A 99 2.51 -7.22 9.68
C ARG A 99 1.47 -7.88 10.58
N LYS A 100 1.04 -7.18 11.61
CA LYS A 100 -0.04 -7.67 12.49
C LYS A 100 -1.32 -7.86 11.67
N ARG A 101 -1.67 -6.87 10.87
CA ARG A 101 -2.87 -6.92 10.03
C ARG A 101 -2.76 -7.98 8.94
N LEU A 102 -1.54 -8.17 8.41
CA LEU A 102 -1.27 -9.23 7.43
C LEU A 102 -1.63 -10.61 8.01
N LYS A 103 -1.21 -10.87 9.25
CA LYS A 103 -1.56 -12.12 9.92
C LYS A 103 -3.07 -12.26 10.06
N GLU A 104 -3.76 -11.19 10.43
CA GLU A 104 -5.20 -11.22 10.60
C GLU A 104 -5.93 -11.58 9.31
N VAL A 105 -5.54 -10.97 8.18
CA VAL A 105 -6.22 -11.25 6.91
C VAL A 105 -5.90 -12.64 6.38
N LYS A 106 -4.71 -13.18 6.68
CA LYS A 106 -4.34 -14.53 6.23
C LYS A 106 -4.92 -15.63 7.10
N ASN A 107 -5.17 -15.34 8.36
CA ASN A 107 -5.72 -16.31 9.30
C ASN A 107 -7.23 -16.18 9.48
N GLY A 108 -7.80 -15.12 8.97
CA GLY A 108 -9.23 -14.83 9.13
C GLY A 108 -10.15 -15.40 8.06
#